data_f4ff4306ad0c7895b414cfd5b7166074
#
_entry.id   f4ff4306ad0c7895b414cfd5b7166074
#
_cell.length_a   1.000
_cell.length_b   1.000
_cell.length_c   1.000
_cell.angle_alpha   90.00
_cell.angle_beta   90.00
_cell.angle_gamma   90.00
#
_symmetry.space_group_name_H-M   'P 1'
#
loop_
_entity.id
_entity.type
_entity.pdbx_description
1 polymer ?
#
loop_
_entity_poly.entity_id
_entity_poly.type
_entity_poly.pdbx_seq_one_letter_code
_entity_poly.pdbx_strand_id
1 'polypeptide(L)'
;MNNLVYTRGTDEAIYKAGRKGLHEDNRAYMESLKDELVGAYANYHQLMDERNLHQLTELWEVAYLAPADEREIVERKRRFLHDLYKSSRPIVKNHKNDILEQNNCDSIICPICGIDTYDEWDHYVPRELMPEYSVLTSNLIPLCHDCNHTKNTLWLNDDNSQRLIFNAFVDVLPTVPIITCTLEIDDILDQPRVTVAPNTALRAEVTEENIILTTIEKLSLIDKYQEEANKTVNKTIQALLDRLNVRRDAGEVDMDALLEEEKNVWRQHLESPNTWNFLERMIFEELSKEEALVEWFRRL
;
A
#
# COMPACT_ATOMS: atom_id res chain seq x y z
N MET A 1 -0.20 -5.13 3.97
CA MET A 1 -0.74 -5.01 2.59
C MET A 1 -2.23 -5.32 2.58
N ASN A 2 -3.00 -4.70 1.68
CA ASN A 2 -4.44 -4.91 1.55
C ASN A 2 -4.83 -4.95 0.07
N ASN A 3 -5.77 -5.83 -0.27
CA ASN A 3 -6.43 -5.74 -1.56
C ASN A 3 -7.51 -4.66 -1.53
N LEU A 4 -7.69 -4.01 -2.68
CA LEU A 4 -8.77 -3.05 -2.89
C LEU A 4 -9.71 -3.59 -3.96
N VAL A 5 -11.01 -3.58 -3.68
CA VAL A 5 -12.02 -3.84 -4.70
C VAL A 5 -12.07 -2.64 -5.64
N TYR A 6 -11.88 -2.90 -6.92
CA TYR A 6 -11.98 -1.89 -7.97
C TYR A 6 -12.63 -2.48 -9.22
N THR A 7 -13.83 -1.99 -9.51
CA THR A 7 -14.54 -2.31 -10.75
C THR A 7 -14.31 -1.17 -11.74
N ARG A 8 -13.51 -1.43 -12.76
CA ARG A 8 -13.19 -0.44 -13.78
C ARG A 8 -14.35 -0.19 -14.74
N GLY A 9 -14.42 1.01 -15.28
CA GLY A 9 -15.27 1.32 -16.44
C GLY A 9 -14.73 0.73 -17.73
N THR A 10 -15.47 0.88 -18.82
CA THR A 10 -14.96 0.56 -20.17
C THR A 10 -13.85 1.54 -20.57
N ASP A 11 -12.90 1.08 -21.41
CA ASP A 11 -11.77 1.90 -21.87
C ASP A 11 -12.22 3.23 -22.49
N GLU A 12 -13.30 3.19 -23.26
CA GLU A 12 -13.89 4.38 -23.85
C GLU A 12 -14.51 5.32 -22.81
N ALA A 13 -15.14 4.78 -21.76
CA ALA A 13 -15.69 5.59 -20.65
C ALA A 13 -14.58 6.27 -19.85
N ILE A 14 -13.47 5.56 -19.58
CA ILE A 14 -12.29 6.10 -18.90
C ILE A 14 -11.66 7.20 -19.75
N TYR A 15 -11.49 6.96 -21.06
CA TYR A 15 -10.99 7.96 -22.00
C TYR A 15 -11.87 9.24 -21.99
N LYS A 16 -13.21 9.08 -22.08
CA LYS A 16 -14.16 10.20 -22.04
C LYS A 16 -14.07 10.96 -20.71
N ALA A 17 -13.93 10.26 -19.59
CA ALA A 17 -13.77 10.88 -18.28
C ALA A 17 -12.44 11.64 -18.16
N GLY A 18 -11.35 11.06 -18.68
CA GLY A 18 -10.04 11.71 -18.77
C GLY A 18 -10.02 12.99 -19.59
N ARG A 19 -10.91 13.10 -20.57
CA ARG A 19 -11.07 14.30 -21.42
C ARG A 19 -11.92 15.40 -20.78
N LYS A 20 -12.74 15.06 -19.80
CA LYS A 20 -13.64 16.00 -19.14
C LYS A 20 -12.87 17.09 -18.37
N GLY A 21 -13.26 18.36 -18.59
CA GLY A 21 -12.62 19.50 -17.92
C GLY A 21 -11.35 20.01 -18.59
N LEU A 22 -10.98 19.49 -19.75
CA LEU A 22 -9.91 20.07 -20.58
C LEU A 22 -10.40 21.32 -21.32
N HIS A 23 -9.46 22.28 -21.54
CA HIS A 23 -9.66 23.38 -22.48
C HIS A 23 -9.91 22.84 -23.90
N GLU A 24 -10.58 23.62 -24.75
CA GLU A 24 -11.01 23.19 -26.08
C GLU A 24 -9.86 22.64 -26.94
N ASP A 25 -8.74 23.36 -27.02
CA ASP A 25 -7.58 22.94 -27.81
C ASP A 25 -6.99 21.61 -27.33
N ASN A 26 -6.86 21.45 -26.01
CA ASN A 26 -6.38 20.20 -25.40
C ASN A 26 -7.37 19.05 -25.59
N ARG A 27 -8.67 19.37 -25.61
CA ARG A 27 -9.71 18.38 -25.87
C ARG A 27 -9.66 17.91 -27.33
N ALA A 28 -9.47 18.82 -28.28
CA ALA A 28 -9.31 18.49 -29.69
C ALA A 28 -8.01 17.67 -29.93
N TYR A 29 -6.92 18.03 -29.25
CA TYR A 29 -5.68 17.29 -29.34
C TYR A 29 -5.81 15.87 -28.75
N MET A 30 -6.43 15.72 -27.58
CA MET A 30 -6.71 14.40 -27.01
C MET A 30 -7.63 13.57 -27.91
N GLU A 31 -8.63 14.20 -28.60
CA GLU A 31 -9.49 13.51 -29.56
C GLU A 31 -8.70 12.96 -30.75
N SER A 32 -7.66 13.64 -31.21
CA SER A 32 -6.78 13.13 -32.28
C SER A 32 -5.96 11.90 -31.87
N LEU A 33 -5.84 11.61 -30.57
CA LEU A 33 -5.13 10.47 -30.01
C LEU A 33 -6.08 9.35 -29.52
N LYS A 34 -7.39 9.49 -29.78
CA LYS A 34 -8.41 8.62 -29.18
C LYS A 34 -8.18 7.14 -29.40
N ASP A 35 -8.02 6.74 -30.66
CA ASP A 35 -7.95 5.33 -31.03
C ASP A 35 -6.66 4.70 -30.48
N GLU A 36 -5.54 5.44 -30.50
CA GLU A 36 -4.28 5.03 -29.90
C GLU A 36 -4.42 4.83 -28.38
N LEU A 37 -5.04 5.79 -27.66
CA LEU A 37 -5.21 5.73 -26.20
C LEU A 37 -6.21 4.65 -25.76
N VAL A 38 -7.34 4.51 -26.45
CA VAL A 38 -8.31 3.44 -26.13
C VAL A 38 -7.70 2.06 -26.35
N GLY A 39 -6.92 1.90 -27.44
CA GLY A 39 -6.16 0.67 -27.70
C GLY A 39 -5.11 0.39 -26.61
N ALA A 40 -4.38 1.42 -26.16
CA ALA A 40 -3.41 1.29 -25.08
C ALA A 40 -4.08 0.89 -23.74
N TYR A 41 -5.24 1.48 -23.43
CA TYR A 41 -6.00 1.13 -22.22
C TYR A 41 -6.51 -0.32 -22.28
N ALA A 42 -7.01 -0.76 -23.41
CA ALA A 42 -7.42 -2.16 -23.61
C ALA A 42 -6.25 -3.13 -23.38
N ASN A 43 -5.07 -2.83 -23.94
CA ASN A 43 -3.86 -3.63 -23.74
C ASN A 43 -3.41 -3.62 -22.27
N TYR A 44 -3.41 -2.45 -21.62
CA TYR A 44 -3.11 -2.34 -20.19
C TYR A 44 -4.03 -3.26 -19.37
N HIS A 45 -5.34 -3.19 -19.61
CA HIS A 45 -6.32 -3.97 -18.86
C HIS A 45 -6.19 -5.48 -19.11
N GLN A 46 -5.91 -5.90 -20.35
CA GLN A 46 -5.64 -7.29 -20.64
C GLN A 46 -4.42 -7.80 -19.86
N LEU A 47 -3.29 -7.09 -19.97
CA LEU A 47 -2.06 -7.48 -19.26
C LEU A 47 -2.19 -7.38 -17.73
N MET A 48 -3.00 -6.43 -17.23
CA MET A 48 -3.31 -6.31 -15.81
C MET A 48 -4.09 -7.54 -15.31
N ASP A 49 -5.13 -7.97 -16.02
CA ASP A 49 -5.93 -9.15 -15.66
C ASP A 49 -5.10 -10.44 -15.71
N GLU A 50 -4.17 -10.52 -16.65
CA GLU A 50 -3.22 -11.62 -16.79
C GLU A 50 -2.03 -11.53 -15.80
N ARG A 51 -1.92 -10.44 -15.03
CA ARG A 51 -0.79 -10.08 -14.14
C ARG A 51 0.54 -9.94 -14.87
N ASN A 52 0.51 -9.61 -16.15
CA ASN A 52 1.63 -9.51 -17.07
C ASN A 52 1.98 -8.05 -17.44
N LEU A 53 1.70 -7.07 -16.56
CA LEU A 53 2.00 -5.67 -16.83
C LEU A 53 3.47 -5.40 -17.19
N HIS A 54 4.40 -6.27 -16.81
CA HIS A 54 5.81 -6.18 -17.22
C HIS A 54 6.01 -6.30 -18.75
N GLN A 55 5.00 -6.78 -19.48
CA GLN A 55 5.04 -6.87 -20.95
C GLN A 55 4.53 -5.60 -21.65
N LEU A 56 4.13 -4.57 -20.89
CA LEU A 56 3.77 -3.28 -21.48
C LEU A 56 4.96 -2.67 -22.22
N THR A 57 4.68 -2.13 -23.39
CA THR A 57 5.61 -1.34 -24.18
C THR A 57 5.11 0.08 -24.32
N GLU A 58 6.01 1.03 -24.46
CA GLU A 58 5.66 2.43 -24.70
C GLU A 58 4.80 2.55 -25.98
N LEU A 59 3.72 3.33 -25.89
CA LEU A 59 2.81 3.51 -27.04
C LEU A 59 3.51 4.19 -28.21
N TRP A 60 4.45 5.08 -27.94
CA TRP A 60 5.23 5.79 -28.94
C TRP A 60 6.73 5.66 -28.63
N GLU A 61 7.29 4.53 -29.01
CA GLU A 61 8.73 4.34 -29.00
C GLU A 61 9.35 5.00 -30.22
N VAL A 62 10.36 5.84 -30.02
CA VAL A 62 11.10 6.47 -31.11
C VAL A 62 12.52 5.97 -31.11
N ALA A 63 12.95 5.44 -32.25
CA ALA A 63 14.33 5.01 -32.42
C ALA A 63 15.30 6.18 -32.14
N TYR A 64 16.40 5.92 -31.44
CA TYR A 64 17.41 6.92 -31.09
C TYR A 64 17.90 7.74 -32.30
N LEU A 65 17.94 7.13 -33.48
CA LEU A 65 18.35 7.75 -34.75
C LEU A 65 17.19 8.30 -35.60
N ALA A 66 15.96 8.36 -35.04
CA ALA A 66 14.82 8.91 -35.79
C ALA A 66 15.04 10.40 -36.11
N PRO A 67 14.44 10.90 -37.21
CA PRO A 67 14.46 12.30 -37.59
C PRO A 67 14.02 13.22 -36.43
N ALA A 68 14.57 14.45 -36.40
CA ALA A 68 14.30 15.38 -35.29
C ALA A 68 12.82 15.77 -35.17
N ASP A 69 12.13 15.91 -36.29
CA ASP A 69 10.70 16.21 -36.38
C ASP A 69 9.83 15.07 -35.82
N GLU A 70 10.16 13.81 -36.08
CA GLU A 70 9.47 12.67 -35.49
C GLU A 70 9.67 12.64 -33.96
N ARG A 71 10.89 12.86 -33.49
CA ARG A 71 11.17 12.94 -32.04
C ARG A 71 10.39 14.06 -31.36
N GLU A 72 10.33 15.24 -32.00
CA GLU A 72 9.58 16.40 -31.47
C GLU A 72 8.08 16.09 -31.36
N ILE A 73 7.49 15.42 -32.35
CA ILE A 73 6.07 15.01 -32.33
C ILE A 73 5.81 14.07 -31.16
N VAL A 74 6.62 13.03 -30.98
CA VAL A 74 6.46 12.07 -29.90
C VAL A 74 6.66 12.72 -28.53
N GLU A 75 7.70 13.54 -28.38
CA GLU A 75 7.96 14.26 -27.13
C GLU A 75 6.78 15.20 -26.76
N ARG A 76 6.17 15.84 -27.75
CA ARG A 76 4.95 16.65 -27.55
C ARG A 76 3.77 15.80 -27.06
N LYS A 77 3.54 14.60 -27.64
CA LYS A 77 2.50 13.67 -27.22
C LYS A 77 2.74 13.25 -25.75
N ARG A 78 3.94 12.80 -25.45
CA ARG A 78 4.36 12.34 -24.12
C ARG A 78 4.18 13.44 -23.05
N ARG A 79 4.67 14.64 -23.30
CA ARG A 79 4.53 15.79 -22.40
C ARG A 79 3.08 16.16 -22.18
N PHE A 80 2.28 16.21 -23.23
CA PHE A 80 0.84 16.51 -23.13
C PHE A 80 0.14 15.49 -22.21
N LEU A 81 0.39 14.19 -22.39
CA LEU A 81 -0.25 13.13 -21.59
C LEU A 81 0.25 13.11 -20.14
N HIS A 82 1.55 13.29 -19.94
CA HIS A 82 2.13 13.44 -18.62
C HIS A 82 1.45 14.58 -17.81
N ASP A 83 1.23 15.72 -18.45
CA ASP A 83 0.63 16.91 -17.83
C ASP A 83 -0.89 16.81 -17.66
N LEU A 84 -1.53 15.77 -18.21
CA LEU A 84 -2.94 15.51 -17.99
C LEU A 84 -3.28 15.19 -16.55
N TYR A 85 -2.39 14.53 -15.81
CA TYR A 85 -2.66 14.20 -14.43
C TYR A 85 -2.60 15.44 -13.54
N LYS A 86 -3.67 15.66 -12.80
CA LYS A 86 -3.76 16.61 -11.68
C LYS A 86 -4.75 16.04 -10.67
N SER A 87 -4.40 15.98 -9.39
CA SER A 87 -5.24 15.44 -8.32
C SER A 87 -6.61 16.12 -8.21
N SER A 88 -6.70 17.38 -8.66
CA SER A 88 -7.96 18.14 -8.68
C SER A 88 -8.92 17.78 -9.82
N ARG A 89 -8.50 16.97 -10.79
CA ARG A 89 -9.37 16.63 -11.93
C ARG A 89 -10.56 15.77 -11.54
N PRO A 90 -11.71 15.94 -12.21
CA PRO A 90 -12.92 15.18 -11.90
C PRO A 90 -12.72 13.66 -11.95
N ILE A 91 -11.96 13.14 -12.93
CA ILE A 91 -11.70 11.71 -13.06
C ILE A 91 -10.98 11.17 -11.82
N VAL A 92 -9.98 11.89 -11.28
CA VAL A 92 -9.22 11.46 -10.09
C VAL A 92 -10.09 11.56 -8.83
N LYS A 93 -10.89 12.61 -8.70
CA LYS A 93 -11.84 12.75 -7.58
C LYS A 93 -12.91 11.66 -7.57
N ASN A 94 -13.47 11.35 -8.75
CA ASN A 94 -14.48 10.30 -8.87
C ASN A 94 -13.86 8.95 -8.54
N HIS A 95 -12.64 8.67 -9.00
CA HIS A 95 -11.91 7.43 -8.68
C HIS A 95 -11.76 7.21 -7.18
N LYS A 96 -11.48 8.28 -6.40
CA LYS A 96 -11.47 8.21 -4.95
C LYS A 96 -12.82 7.74 -4.40
N ASN A 97 -13.91 8.39 -4.83
CA ASN A 97 -15.24 8.05 -4.35
C ASN A 97 -15.64 6.62 -4.73
N ASP A 98 -15.30 6.19 -5.95
CA ASP A 98 -15.55 4.84 -6.45
C ASP A 98 -14.81 3.80 -5.58
N ILE A 99 -13.55 4.04 -5.19
CA ILE A 99 -12.80 3.15 -4.31
C ILE A 99 -13.42 3.10 -2.90
N LEU A 100 -13.76 4.24 -2.31
CA LEU A 100 -14.40 4.29 -0.99
C LEU A 100 -15.72 3.53 -0.98
N GLU A 101 -16.58 3.77 -1.98
CA GLU A 101 -17.88 3.12 -2.11
C GLU A 101 -17.74 1.60 -2.32
N GLN A 102 -16.87 1.17 -3.23
CA GLN A 102 -16.68 -0.25 -3.56
C GLN A 102 -16.06 -1.04 -2.41
N ASN A 103 -15.28 -0.39 -1.56
CA ASN A 103 -14.68 -1.01 -0.38
C ASN A 103 -15.47 -0.78 0.92
N ASN A 104 -16.61 -0.09 0.83
CA ASN A 104 -17.48 0.23 1.97
C ASN A 104 -16.70 0.80 3.16
N CYS A 105 -15.87 1.81 2.90
CA CYS A 105 -15.00 2.46 3.88
C CYS A 105 -15.04 3.98 3.78
N ASP A 106 -14.83 4.64 4.92
CA ASP A 106 -14.78 6.11 5.02
C ASP A 106 -13.38 6.67 4.69
N SER A 107 -12.37 5.83 4.82
CA SER A 107 -10.97 6.17 4.51
C SER A 107 -10.25 4.97 3.91
N ILE A 108 -9.25 5.24 3.08
CA ILE A 108 -8.42 4.20 2.47
C ILE A 108 -7.14 4.08 3.29
N ILE A 109 -6.86 2.88 3.77
CA ILE A 109 -5.54 2.54 4.30
C ILE A 109 -4.63 2.21 3.13
N CYS A 110 -3.40 2.71 3.14
CA CYS A 110 -2.40 2.42 2.11
C CYS A 110 -2.31 0.90 1.86
N PRO A 111 -2.65 0.42 0.65
CA PRO A 111 -2.71 -1.02 0.39
C PRO A 111 -1.33 -1.68 0.41
N ILE A 112 -0.25 -0.90 0.30
CA ILE A 112 1.11 -1.43 0.32
C ILE A 112 1.58 -1.67 1.76
N CYS A 113 1.63 -0.67 2.62
CA CYS A 113 2.07 -0.88 4.00
C CYS A 113 0.95 -1.41 4.91
N GLY A 114 -0.32 -1.11 4.64
CA GLY A 114 -1.45 -1.51 5.48
C GLY A 114 -1.48 -0.83 6.85
N ILE A 115 -0.75 0.26 7.05
CA ILE A 115 -0.63 0.99 8.31
C ILE A 115 -1.22 2.39 8.18
N ASP A 116 -0.63 3.21 7.31
CA ASP A 116 -1.02 4.62 7.17
C ASP A 116 -2.24 4.78 6.28
N THR A 117 -2.95 5.89 6.47
CA THR A 117 -3.94 6.34 5.49
C THR A 117 -3.26 6.78 4.19
N TYR A 118 -3.97 6.64 3.07
CA TYR A 118 -3.45 7.16 1.81
C TYR A 118 -3.46 8.69 1.81
N ASP A 119 -2.45 9.27 1.12
CA ASP A 119 -2.31 10.71 0.92
C ASP A 119 -2.34 11.07 -0.57
N GLU A 120 -1.80 10.19 -1.40
CA GLU A 120 -1.50 10.48 -2.80
C GLU A 120 -1.96 9.33 -3.72
N TRP A 121 -2.23 9.67 -4.98
CA TRP A 121 -2.41 8.70 -6.05
C TRP A 121 -1.08 8.46 -6.74
N ASP A 122 -0.59 7.25 -6.61
CA ASP A 122 0.61 6.79 -7.31
C ASP A 122 0.24 6.19 -8.67
N HIS A 123 1.10 6.41 -9.65
CA HIS A 123 1.03 5.73 -10.93
C HIS A 123 1.74 4.38 -10.82
N TYR A 124 1.00 3.28 -10.79
CA TYR A 124 1.58 1.94 -10.69
C TYR A 124 2.65 1.73 -11.77
N VAL A 125 2.30 1.96 -13.03
CA VAL A 125 3.24 2.17 -14.13
C VAL A 125 3.58 3.65 -14.17
N PRO A 126 4.83 4.05 -13.91
CA PRO A 126 5.21 5.46 -13.78
C PRO A 126 4.88 6.27 -15.04
N ARG A 127 4.22 7.40 -14.87
CA ARG A 127 3.86 8.30 -15.98
C ARG A 127 5.07 8.95 -16.65
N GLU A 128 6.19 8.99 -15.95
CA GLU A 128 7.48 9.43 -16.48
C GLU A 128 7.98 8.49 -17.58
N LEU A 129 7.65 7.20 -17.45
CA LEU A 129 8.00 6.16 -18.40
C LEU A 129 6.91 5.97 -19.46
N MET A 130 5.65 5.87 -19.02
CA MET A 130 4.50 5.60 -19.89
C MET A 130 3.36 6.61 -19.64
N PRO A 131 3.50 7.84 -20.15
CA PRO A 131 2.56 8.93 -19.88
C PRO A 131 1.15 8.71 -20.44
N GLU A 132 0.96 7.79 -21.38
CA GLU A 132 -0.35 7.37 -21.89
C GLU A 132 -1.28 6.88 -20.80
N TYR A 133 -0.74 6.32 -19.71
CA TYR A 133 -1.51 5.82 -18.55
C TYR A 133 -1.68 6.84 -17.42
N SER A 134 -1.28 8.10 -17.62
CA SER A 134 -1.28 9.14 -16.56
C SER A 134 -2.66 9.43 -15.94
N VAL A 135 -3.75 9.24 -16.70
CA VAL A 135 -5.13 9.42 -16.22
C VAL A 135 -5.96 8.13 -16.28
N LEU A 136 -5.31 7.01 -16.52
CA LEU A 136 -5.95 5.71 -16.47
C LEU A 136 -6.20 5.32 -14.99
N THR A 137 -7.46 5.26 -14.58
CA THR A 137 -7.83 5.02 -13.18
C THR A 137 -7.34 3.67 -12.64
N SER A 138 -7.25 2.64 -13.49
CA SER A 138 -6.66 1.34 -13.13
C SER A 138 -5.15 1.40 -12.87
N ASN A 139 -4.49 2.47 -13.30
CA ASN A 139 -3.07 2.74 -13.04
C ASN A 139 -2.86 3.63 -11.81
N LEU A 140 -3.93 4.15 -11.19
CA LEU A 140 -3.87 5.04 -10.04
C LEU A 140 -4.17 4.27 -8.75
N ILE A 141 -3.13 3.97 -7.97
CA ILE A 141 -3.23 3.27 -6.70
C ILE A 141 -3.10 4.28 -5.54
N PRO A 142 -3.97 4.21 -4.53
CA PRO A 142 -3.88 5.11 -3.38
C PRO A 142 -2.74 4.67 -2.47
N LEU A 143 -1.72 5.50 -2.27
CA LEU A 143 -0.58 5.23 -1.38
C LEU A 143 -0.45 6.30 -0.29
N CYS A 144 0.17 5.93 0.83
CA CYS A 144 0.68 6.92 1.78
C CYS A 144 1.95 7.57 1.20
N HIS A 145 2.30 8.73 1.74
CA HIS A 145 3.46 9.50 1.28
C HIS A 145 4.75 8.67 1.25
N ASP A 146 5.05 7.94 2.33
CA ASP A 146 6.28 7.15 2.44
C ASP A 146 6.38 6.05 1.38
N CYS A 147 5.28 5.29 1.19
CA CYS A 147 5.26 4.22 0.18
C CYS A 147 5.39 4.79 -1.23
N ASN A 148 4.70 5.91 -1.52
CA ASN A 148 4.80 6.59 -2.80
C ASN A 148 6.20 7.14 -3.07
N HIS A 149 6.78 7.82 -2.07
CA HIS A 149 8.13 8.38 -2.18
C HIS A 149 9.20 7.30 -2.39
N THR A 150 9.12 6.20 -1.62
CA THR A 150 10.08 5.08 -1.74
C THR A 150 9.91 4.34 -3.05
N LYS A 151 8.65 4.11 -3.50
CA LYS A 151 8.38 3.47 -4.78
C LYS A 151 8.90 4.32 -5.94
N ASN A 152 8.62 5.62 -5.96
CA ASN A 152 8.99 6.51 -7.04
C ASN A 152 8.69 5.88 -8.43
N THR A 153 9.70 5.71 -9.30
CA THR A 153 9.57 5.06 -10.62
C THR A 153 9.81 3.56 -10.60
N LEU A 154 10.00 2.98 -9.42
CA LEU A 154 10.24 1.54 -9.27
C LEU A 154 8.96 0.75 -9.55
N TRP A 155 9.00 -0.15 -10.54
CA TRP A 155 7.91 -1.08 -10.85
C TRP A 155 8.37 -2.38 -11.52
N LEU A 156 9.50 -2.35 -12.25
CA LEU A 156 10.13 -3.50 -12.89
C LEU A 156 11.56 -3.73 -12.39
N ASN A 157 12.04 -4.93 -12.55
CA ASN A 157 13.46 -5.27 -12.38
C ASN A 157 14.31 -4.75 -13.55
N ASP A 158 15.63 -4.87 -13.46
CA ASP A 158 16.59 -4.25 -14.38
C ASP A 158 16.47 -4.76 -15.83
N ASP A 159 16.00 -5.98 -16.03
CA ASP A 159 15.80 -6.58 -17.37
C ASP A 159 14.35 -6.46 -17.88
N ASN A 160 13.49 -5.77 -17.15
CA ASN A 160 12.06 -5.57 -17.40
C ASN A 160 11.24 -6.88 -17.51
N SER A 161 11.74 -7.98 -16.99
CA SER A 161 11.08 -9.28 -17.07
C SER A 161 10.05 -9.52 -15.97
N GLN A 162 10.12 -8.76 -14.87
CA GLN A 162 9.28 -8.99 -13.67
C GLN A 162 8.85 -7.69 -13.00
N ARG A 163 7.64 -7.69 -12.47
CA ARG A 163 7.15 -6.63 -11.59
C ARG A 163 7.79 -6.75 -10.20
N LEU A 164 8.12 -5.62 -9.61
CA LEU A 164 8.72 -5.55 -8.27
C LEU A 164 7.71 -5.14 -7.19
N ILE A 165 6.58 -4.54 -7.58
CA ILE A 165 5.63 -3.94 -6.66
C ILE A 165 4.27 -4.62 -6.76
N PHE A 166 3.70 -4.96 -5.60
CA PHE A 166 2.34 -5.49 -5.45
C PHE A 166 1.31 -4.51 -6.02
N ASN A 167 0.39 -5.03 -6.82
CA ASN A 167 -0.74 -4.26 -7.35
C ASN A 167 -2.00 -4.61 -6.57
N ALA A 168 -2.50 -3.67 -5.78
CA ALA A 168 -3.63 -3.87 -4.89
C ALA A 168 -4.96 -4.25 -5.58
N PHE A 169 -5.09 -4.02 -6.89
CA PHE A 169 -6.31 -4.31 -7.63
C PHE A 169 -6.37 -5.72 -8.21
N VAL A 170 -5.22 -6.36 -8.43
CA VAL A 170 -5.19 -7.66 -9.16
C VAL A 170 -4.34 -8.74 -8.51
N ASP A 171 -3.33 -8.38 -7.73
CA ASP A 171 -2.51 -9.38 -7.06
C ASP A 171 -3.26 -9.97 -5.86
N VAL A 172 -3.01 -11.23 -5.56
CA VAL A 172 -3.68 -11.93 -4.46
C VAL A 172 -2.76 -11.99 -3.25
N LEU A 173 -3.28 -11.56 -2.12
CA LEU A 173 -2.60 -11.74 -0.84
C LEU A 173 -2.63 -13.22 -0.41
N PRO A 174 -1.56 -13.73 0.23
CA PRO A 174 -1.56 -15.07 0.76
C PRO A 174 -2.56 -15.22 1.91
N THR A 175 -2.96 -16.46 2.18
CA THR A 175 -3.84 -16.78 3.32
C THR A 175 -3.09 -16.74 4.66
N VAL A 176 -1.76 -16.85 4.62
CA VAL A 176 -0.90 -16.74 5.81
C VAL A 176 -0.44 -15.30 6.00
N PRO A 177 -0.15 -14.88 7.24
CA PRO A 177 0.39 -13.54 7.51
C PRO A 177 1.68 -13.29 6.73
N ILE A 178 1.85 -12.07 6.21
CA ILE A 178 3.03 -11.68 5.42
C ILE A 178 4.27 -11.42 6.28
N ILE A 179 4.07 -11.11 7.56
CA ILE A 179 5.11 -10.90 8.56
C ILE A 179 4.80 -11.74 9.79
N THR A 180 5.79 -11.90 10.65
CA THR A 180 5.66 -12.43 12.02
C THR A 180 6.06 -11.36 13.01
N CYS A 181 5.40 -11.35 14.18
CA CYS A 181 5.79 -10.56 15.36
C CYS A 181 6.19 -11.54 16.47
N THR A 182 7.26 -11.23 17.17
CA THR A 182 7.70 -11.99 18.35
C THR A 182 7.93 -11.01 19.49
N LEU A 183 7.31 -11.26 20.65
CA LEU A 183 7.50 -10.48 21.87
C LEU A 183 8.60 -11.10 22.70
N GLU A 184 9.54 -10.31 23.14
CA GLU A 184 10.64 -10.70 24.02
C GLU A 184 10.82 -9.61 25.10
N ILE A 185 11.41 -9.99 26.22
CA ILE A 185 11.91 -9.02 27.20
C ILE A 185 13.37 -8.71 26.87
N ASP A 186 13.67 -7.46 26.61
CA ASP A 186 15.05 -7.02 26.38
C ASP A 186 15.85 -7.16 27.67
N ASP A 187 16.88 -8.00 27.67
CA ASP A 187 17.69 -8.33 28.86
C ASP A 187 18.49 -7.12 29.40
N ILE A 188 18.75 -6.12 28.57
CA ILE A 188 19.54 -4.93 28.93
C ILE A 188 18.65 -3.83 29.51
N LEU A 189 17.52 -3.58 28.82
CA LEU A 189 16.59 -2.52 29.20
C LEU A 189 15.51 -3.00 30.17
N ASP A 190 15.39 -4.31 30.39
CA ASP A 190 14.31 -4.97 31.13
C ASP A 190 12.91 -4.44 30.73
N GLN A 191 12.67 -4.39 29.41
CA GLN A 191 11.43 -3.88 28.82
C GLN A 191 10.92 -4.81 27.73
N PRO A 192 9.58 -4.93 27.57
CA PRO A 192 9.00 -5.64 26.45
C PRO A 192 9.40 -5.03 25.10
N ARG A 193 9.81 -5.87 24.18
CA ARG A 193 10.19 -5.51 22.80
C ARG A 193 9.53 -6.46 21.82
N VAL A 194 9.07 -5.92 20.71
CA VAL A 194 8.59 -6.74 19.59
C VAL A 194 9.59 -6.71 18.46
N THR A 195 9.90 -7.89 17.92
CA THR A 195 10.68 -8.04 16.70
C THR A 195 9.74 -8.41 15.56
N VAL A 196 9.86 -7.69 14.44
CA VAL A 196 9.09 -7.93 13.22
C VAL A 196 9.99 -8.53 12.15
N ALA A 197 9.54 -9.61 11.51
CA ALA A 197 10.28 -10.27 10.44
C ALA A 197 9.33 -10.70 9.31
N PRO A 198 9.85 -10.89 8.06
CA PRO A 198 9.08 -11.52 7.01
C PRO A 198 8.70 -12.95 7.43
N ASN A 199 7.46 -13.36 7.14
CA ASN A 199 7.05 -14.72 7.45
C ASN A 199 7.74 -15.72 6.53
N THR A 200 8.57 -16.58 7.10
CA THR A 200 9.34 -17.59 6.35
C THR A 200 8.46 -18.66 5.72
N ALA A 201 7.23 -18.87 6.21
CA ALA A 201 6.26 -19.77 5.61
C ALA A 201 5.84 -19.33 4.19
N LEU A 202 5.90 -18.02 3.89
CA LEU A 202 5.62 -17.51 2.54
C LEU A 202 6.55 -18.12 1.47
N ARG A 203 7.79 -18.39 1.81
CA ARG A 203 8.76 -19.00 0.87
C ARG A 203 8.44 -20.43 0.51
N ALA A 204 7.64 -21.13 1.32
CA ALA A 204 7.24 -22.53 1.09
C ALA A 204 6.01 -22.66 0.17
N GLU A 205 5.13 -21.63 0.16
CA GLU A 205 3.86 -21.67 -0.56
C GLU A 205 3.92 -20.96 -1.92
N VAL A 206 4.96 -20.18 -2.22
CA VAL A 206 4.98 -19.31 -3.40
C VAL A 206 6.20 -19.59 -4.27
N THR A 207 5.94 -19.78 -5.56
CA THR A 207 6.95 -19.85 -6.63
C THR A 207 7.93 -18.67 -6.58
N GLU A 208 9.08 -18.78 -7.24
CA GLU A 208 10.22 -17.83 -7.21
C GLU A 208 9.88 -16.34 -7.47
N GLU A 209 8.65 -16.04 -7.87
CA GLU A 209 8.14 -14.71 -8.19
C GLU A 209 7.24 -14.12 -7.09
N ASN A 210 7.67 -14.17 -5.83
CA ASN A 210 6.82 -13.62 -4.78
C ASN A 210 6.83 -12.09 -4.75
N ILE A 211 5.93 -11.48 -5.53
CA ILE A 211 5.75 -10.02 -5.63
C ILE A 211 5.58 -9.35 -4.25
N ILE A 212 5.01 -10.05 -3.27
CA ILE A 212 4.78 -9.52 -1.92
C ILE A 212 6.10 -9.38 -1.17
N LEU A 213 6.93 -10.44 -1.15
CA LEU A 213 8.25 -10.38 -0.49
C LEU A 213 9.16 -9.37 -1.19
N THR A 214 9.10 -9.32 -2.52
CA THR A 214 9.84 -8.32 -3.30
C THR A 214 9.40 -6.90 -2.94
N THR A 215 8.09 -6.66 -2.82
CA THR A 215 7.56 -5.35 -2.41
C THR A 215 8.02 -4.98 -0.99
N ILE A 216 7.97 -5.93 -0.05
CA ILE A 216 8.45 -5.74 1.32
C ILE A 216 9.92 -5.32 1.33
N GLU A 217 10.76 -6.01 0.55
CA GLU A 217 12.20 -5.73 0.45
C GLU A 217 12.45 -4.38 -0.22
N LYS A 218 11.88 -4.16 -1.41
CA LYS A 218 12.14 -2.96 -2.22
C LYS A 218 11.65 -1.66 -1.58
N LEU A 219 10.61 -1.74 -0.77
CA LEU A 219 10.07 -0.59 -0.05
C LEU A 219 10.49 -0.54 1.44
N SER A 220 11.44 -1.38 1.86
CA SER A 220 11.94 -1.45 3.25
C SER A 220 10.82 -1.52 4.29
N LEU A 221 9.75 -2.28 3.99
CA LEU A 221 8.56 -2.29 4.85
C LEU A 221 8.81 -2.92 6.21
N ILE A 222 9.80 -3.80 6.35
CA ILE A 222 10.15 -4.39 7.66
C ILE A 222 10.63 -3.31 8.63
N ASP A 223 11.47 -2.37 8.17
CA ASP A 223 11.95 -1.27 9.02
C ASP A 223 10.77 -0.39 9.46
N LYS A 224 9.86 -0.09 8.55
CA LYS A 224 8.62 0.65 8.86
C LYS A 224 7.74 -0.10 9.87
N TYR A 225 7.54 -1.39 9.69
CA TYR A 225 6.77 -2.22 10.61
C TYR A 225 7.43 -2.30 11.98
N GLN A 226 8.76 -2.43 12.03
CA GLN A 226 9.51 -2.46 13.28
C GLN A 226 9.39 -1.14 14.05
N GLU A 227 9.50 -0.02 13.36
CA GLU A 227 9.34 1.31 13.98
C GLU A 227 7.94 1.48 14.57
N GLU A 228 6.90 1.13 13.82
CA GLU A 228 5.52 1.26 14.27
C GLU A 228 5.18 0.25 15.39
N ALA A 229 5.73 -0.97 15.32
CA ALA A 229 5.60 -1.95 16.40
C ALA A 229 6.21 -1.43 17.71
N ASN A 230 7.40 -0.85 17.65
CA ASN A 230 8.04 -0.26 18.83
C ASN A 230 7.20 0.88 19.43
N LYS A 231 6.64 1.77 18.59
CA LYS A 231 5.75 2.84 19.05
C LYS A 231 4.51 2.29 19.74
N THR A 232 3.87 1.28 19.13
CA THR A 232 2.66 0.65 19.67
C THR A 232 2.93 -0.05 21.00
N VAL A 233 3.99 -0.85 21.09
CA VAL A 233 4.37 -1.54 22.33
C VAL A 233 4.69 -0.54 23.44
N ASN A 234 5.55 0.44 23.17
CA ASN A 234 5.94 1.45 24.16
C ASN A 234 4.71 2.21 24.70
N LYS A 235 3.80 2.62 23.82
CA LYS A 235 2.56 3.31 24.21
C LYS A 235 1.68 2.40 25.09
N THR A 236 1.54 1.14 24.72
CA THR A 236 0.71 0.17 25.44
C THR A 236 1.29 -0.14 26.82
N ILE A 237 2.61 -0.38 26.89
CA ILE A 237 3.29 -0.63 28.16
C ILE A 237 3.24 0.59 29.08
N GLN A 238 3.47 1.79 28.53
CA GLN A 238 3.37 3.01 29.35
C GLN A 238 1.96 3.18 29.93
N ALA A 239 0.91 2.97 29.15
CA ALA A 239 -0.45 3.04 29.62
C ALA A 239 -0.75 2.00 30.74
N LEU A 240 -0.16 0.80 30.64
CA LEU A 240 -0.24 -0.23 31.67
C LEU A 240 0.46 0.20 32.97
N LEU A 241 1.68 0.74 32.87
CA LEU A 241 2.45 1.25 34.02
C LEU A 241 1.76 2.42 34.70
N ASP A 242 1.17 3.33 33.95
CA ASP A 242 0.42 4.47 34.51
C ASP A 242 -0.78 3.99 35.34
N ARG A 243 -1.51 2.97 34.86
CA ARG A 243 -2.63 2.38 35.63
C ARG A 243 -2.14 1.64 36.85
N LEU A 244 -1.02 0.95 36.78
CA LEU A 244 -0.40 0.31 37.94
C LEU A 244 -0.06 1.33 39.03
N ASN A 245 0.57 2.44 38.65
CA ASN A 245 0.93 3.50 39.62
C ASN A 245 -0.31 4.09 40.31
N VAL A 246 -1.38 4.35 39.55
CA VAL A 246 -2.66 4.85 40.14
C VAL A 246 -3.22 3.86 41.14
N ARG A 247 -3.18 2.55 40.91
CA ARG A 247 -3.67 1.54 41.87
C ARG A 247 -2.77 1.40 43.10
N ARG A 248 -1.44 1.49 42.88
CA ARG A 248 -0.48 1.50 44.01
C ARG A 248 -0.76 2.68 44.98
N ASP A 249 -0.97 3.85 44.42
CA ASP A 249 -1.27 5.05 45.21
C ASP A 249 -2.61 4.92 45.98
N ALA A 250 -3.55 4.17 45.43
CA ALA A 250 -4.82 3.86 46.10
C ALA A 250 -4.71 2.71 47.12
N GLY A 251 -3.56 2.03 47.21
CA GLY A 251 -3.37 0.88 48.09
C GLY A 251 -4.03 -0.42 47.59
N GLU A 252 -4.39 -0.47 46.30
CA GLU A 252 -5.05 -1.59 45.65
C GLU A 252 -4.08 -2.22 44.65
N VAL A 253 -3.23 -3.17 45.11
CA VAL A 253 -2.27 -3.81 44.21
C VAL A 253 -2.56 -5.29 44.05
N ASP A 254 -3.29 -5.63 43.02
CA ASP A 254 -3.34 -6.98 42.46
C ASP A 254 -2.80 -6.95 41.02
N MET A 255 -1.54 -7.32 40.84
CA MET A 255 -0.83 -7.27 39.57
C MET A 255 -1.43 -8.23 38.52
N ASP A 256 -1.84 -9.43 38.96
CA ASP A 256 -2.40 -10.43 38.07
C ASP A 256 -3.81 -9.99 37.59
N ALA A 257 -4.62 -9.43 38.47
CA ALA A 257 -5.92 -8.90 38.11
C ALA A 257 -5.82 -7.73 37.12
N LEU A 258 -4.89 -6.81 37.35
CA LEU A 258 -4.67 -5.69 36.44
C LEU A 258 -4.23 -6.18 35.04
N LEU A 259 -3.27 -7.11 34.98
CA LEU A 259 -2.80 -7.63 33.70
C LEU A 259 -3.88 -8.40 32.92
N GLU A 260 -4.71 -9.19 33.62
CA GLU A 260 -5.84 -9.89 33.00
C GLU A 260 -6.93 -8.93 32.52
N GLU A 261 -7.19 -7.84 33.24
CA GLU A 261 -8.07 -6.78 32.72
C GLU A 261 -7.55 -6.19 31.40
N GLU A 262 -6.24 -5.88 31.32
CA GLU A 262 -5.63 -5.37 30.10
C GLU A 262 -5.67 -6.38 28.95
N LYS A 263 -5.31 -7.63 29.21
CA LYS A 263 -5.40 -8.70 28.21
C LYS A 263 -6.84 -8.85 27.69
N ASN A 264 -7.83 -8.72 28.54
CA ASN A 264 -9.23 -8.76 28.13
C ASN A 264 -9.60 -7.56 27.25
N VAL A 265 -9.10 -6.36 27.53
CA VAL A 265 -9.26 -5.19 26.66
C VAL A 265 -8.63 -5.46 25.30
N TRP A 266 -7.40 -5.98 25.26
CA TRP A 266 -6.73 -6.31 23.99
C TRP A 266 -7.50 -7.38 23.19
N ARG A 267 -7.98 -8.45 23.83
CA ARG A 267 -8.80 -9.49 23.18
C ARG A 267 -10.11 -8.93 22.62
N GLN A 268 -10.82 -8.08 23.39
CA GLN A 268 -12.06 -7.43 22.90
C GLN A 268 -11.80 -6.57 21.66
N HIS A 269 -10.68 -5.87 21.62
CA HIS A 269 -10.28 -5.11 20.43
C HIS A 269 -9.98 -6.01 19.23
N LEU A 270 -9.37 -7.18 19.44
CA LEU A 270 -9.10 -8.15 18.37
C LEU A 270 -10.39 -8.73 17.77
N GLU A 271 -11.47 -8.81 18.51
CA GLU A 271 -12.79 -9.27 18.06
C GLU A 271 -13.53 -8.21 17.23
N SER A 272 -13.12 -6.94 17.28
CA SER A 272 -13.74 -5.85 16.51
C SER A 272 -13.13 -5.75 15.11
N PRO A 273 -13.88 -6.03 14.04
CA PRO A 273 -13.30 -6.28 12.72
C PRO A 273 -12.67 -5.07 12.01
N ASN A 274 -12.86 -3.84 12.50
CA ASN A 274 -12.55 -2.64 11.72
C ASN A 274 -11.73 -1.55 12.44
N THR A 275 -11.18 -1.79 13.62
CA THR A 275 -10.58 -0.71 14.44
C THR A 275 -9.07 -0.65 14.42
N TRP A 276 -8.38 -1.68 13.91
CA TRP A 276 -6.92 -1.78 13.98
C TRP A 276 -6.31 -2.09 12.62
N ASN A 277 -5.14 -1.48 12.35
CA ASN A 277 -4.34 -1.96 11.24
C ASN A 277 -3.82 -3.38 11.53
N PHE A 278 -3.42 -4.11 10.49
CA PHE A 278 -3.03 -5.51 10.63
C PHE A 278 -1.85 -5.71 11.61
N LEU A 279 -0.92 -4.75 11.67
CA LEU A 279 0.25 -4.81 12.53
C LEU A 279 -0.12 -4.68 14.02
N GLU A 280 -1.01 -3.73 14.35
CA GLU A 280 -1.53 -3.58 15.72
C GLU A 280 -2.20 -4.87 16.19
N ARG A 281 -3.03 -5.50 15.33
CA ARG A 281 -3.64 -6.78 15.65
C ARG A 281 -2.61 -7.84 16.01
N MET A 282 -1.55 -7.99 15.21
CA MET A 282 -0.49 -8.97 15.48
C MET A 282 0.23 -8.69 16.79
N ILE A 283 0.52 -7.41 17.08
CA ILE A 283 1.16 -7.00 18.33
C ILE A 283 0.27 -7.34 19.53
N PHE A 284 -1.02 -7.02 19.47
CA PHE A 284 -1.94 -7.31 20.56
C PHE A 284 -2.22 -8.80 20.73
N GLU A 285 -2.19 -9.58 19.64
CA GLU A 285 -2.20 -11.03 19.73
C GLU A 285 -1.00 -11.56 20.51
N GLU A 286 0.20 -11.09 20.24
CA GLU A 286 1.41 -11.49 20.98
C GLU A 286 1.36 -11.03 22.44
N LEU A 287 1.06 -9.75 22.70
CA LEU A 287 0.92 -9.21 24.06
C LEU A 287 -0.10 -9.99 24.91
N SER A 288 -1.16 -10.50 24.30
CA SER A 288 -2.21 -11.24 25.01
C SER A 288 -1.84 -12.68 25.33
N LYS A 289 -0.86 -13.28 24.67
CA LYS A 289 -0.45 -14.69 24.80
C LYS A 289 0.80 -14.89 25.65
N GLU A 290 1.69 -13.88 25.68
CA GLU A 290 3.08 -14.09 26.08
C GLU A 290 3.23 -14.19 27.61
N GLU A 291 3.76 -15.32 28.09
CA GLU A 291 4.05 -15.56 29.51
C GLU A 291 5.20 -14.67 30.03
N ALA A 292 6.18 -14.35 29.18
CA ALA A 292 7.29 -13.48 29.55
C ALA A 292 6.84 -12.08 29.94
N LEU A 293 5.76 -11.54 29.34
CA LEU A 293 5.15 -10.28 29.73
C LEU A 293 4.55 -10.37 31.15
N VAL A 294 3.92 -11.51 31.49
CA VAL A 294 3.37 -11.76 32.82
C VAL A 294 4.49 -11.76 33.87
N GLU A 295 5.56 -12.49 33.61
CA GLU A 295 6.71 -12.58 34.53
C GLU A 295 7.42 -11.23 34.66
N TRP A 296 7.59 -10.49 33.57
CA TRP A 296 8.13 -9.13 33.60
C TRP A 296 7.27 -8.20 34.46
N PHE A 297 5.95 -8.20 34.20
CA PHE A 297 5.02 -7.34 34.92
C PHE A 297 4.96 -7.62 36.42
N ARG A 298 5.10 -8.88 36.83
CA ARG A 298 5.17 -9.28 38.27
C ARG A 298 6.41 -8.79 38.98
N ARG A 299 7.48 -8.47 38.25
CA ARG A 299 8.74 -7.95 38.84
C ARG A 299 8.70 -6.45 39.10
N LEU A 300 7.77 -5.73 38.50
CA LEU A 300 7.57 -4.29 38.70
C LEU A 300 6.94 -3.99 40.06
#